data_ddd411bcc6059f6079c70b2bd5805514
#
_entry.id   ddd411bcc6059f6079c70b2bd5805514
#
_cell.length_a   1.000
_cell.length_b   1.000
_cell.length_c   1.000
_cell.angle_alpha   90.00
_cell.angle_beta   90.00
_cell.angle_gamma   90.00
#
_symmetry.space_group_name_H-M   'P 1'
#
loop_
_entity.id
_entity.type
_entity.pdbx_description
1 polymer ?
#
loop_
_entity_poly.entity_id
_entity_poly.type
_entity_poly.pdbx_seq_one_letter_code
_entity_poly.pdbx_strand_id
1 'polypeptide(L)'
;MTFSYFPGCTLKTKAKDLDHYARISAEALGFTLEEVPDWQCCGGVYPMAKNEIATKLSSIRTLAKARDMGYPLVTLCSACHNVVKQVNHDMQTDDNIVLKANNYLKLDTPYQGETDVYHYLEVLRDKIGFDELKKKVVNPLKGKKIAAYYGCLLLRPGKTMQMDNPENPKILEDFIRAIGATPVLYPMRNECCGGYLTLEQKSVAESRSNKVMTSAQENGAEMVITACPLCLYNLQKNSGVSDLPVVYFTELLAEALGLK
;
A
#
# COMPACT_ATOMS: atom_id res chain seq x y z
N MET A 1 7.03 18.04 -7.24
CA MET A 1 6.99 16.75 -7.98
C MET A 1 5.53 16.37 -8.18
N THR A 2 5.18 15.81 -9.36
CA THR A 2 3.82 15.33 -9.65
C THR A 2 3.86 13.82 -9.92
N PHE A 3 2.84 13.10 -9.43
CA PHE A 3 2.66 11.67 -9.66
C PHE A 3 1.25 11.43 -10.17
N SER A 4 1.11 10.50 -11.12
CA SER A 4 -0.18 9.89 -11.43
C SER A 4 -0.64 9.07 -10.23
N TYR A 5 -1.90 9.19 -9.82
CA TYR A 5 -2.37 8.55 -8.59
C TYR A 5 -3.50 7.55 -8.85
N PHE A 6 -3.31 6.33 -8.37
CA PHE A 6 -4.33 5.30 -8.36
C PHE A 6 -4.83 5.05 -6.93
N PRO A 7 -5.97 5.64 -6.54
CA PRO A 7 -6.51 5.48 -5.18
C PRO A 7 -7.01 4.05 -4.93
N GLY A 8 -7.59 3.41 -5.93
CA GLY A 8 -8.24 2.12 -5.77
C GLY A 8 -9.63 2.21 -5.13
N CYS A 9 -10.40 1.11 -5.22
CA CYS A 9 -11.84 1.12 -4.89
C CYS A 9 -12.13 1.40 -3.42
N THR A 10 -11.34 0.86 -2.48
CA THR A 10 -11.60 1.01 -1.04
C THR A 10 -11.41 2.45 -0.57
N LEU A 11 -10.36 3.12 -1.04
CA LEU A 11 -10.07 4.52 -0.68
C LEU A 11 -11.09 5.50 -1.27
N LYS A 12 -11.69 5.16 -2.40
CA LYS A 12 -12.76 5.99 -2.99
C LYS A 12 -14.14 5.73 -2.41
N THR A 13 -14.32 4.69 -1.60
CA THR A 13 -15.63 4.30 -1.07
C THR A 13 -15.69 4.28 0.45
N LYS A 14 -15.11 3.27 1.07
CA LYS A 14 -15.24 2.98 2.50
C LYS A 14 -14.17 3.62 3.39
N ALA A 15 -13.05 4.01 2.81
CA ALA A 15 -11.88 4.53 3.52
C ALA A 15 -11.42 5.87 2.93
N LYS A 16 -12.36 6.79 2.67
CA LYS A 16 -12.11 8.11 2.06
C LYS A 16 -11.18 8.98 2.89
N ASP A 17 -11.26 8.86 4.21
CA ASP A 17 -10.41 9.63 5.11
C ASP A 17 -8.93 9.29 4.92
N LEU A 18 -8.60 8.03 4.60
CA LEU A 18 -7.22 7.60 4.35
C LEU A 18 -6.64 8.22 3.05
N ASP A 19 -7.50 8.35 2.01
CA ASP A 19 -7.18 9.07 0.78
C ASP A 19 -6.99 10.57 1.04
N HIS A 20 -7.89 11.16 1.83
CA HIS A 20 -7.80 12.56 2.22
C HIS A 20 -6.49 12.86 2.96
N TYR A 21 -6.14 12.07 3.98
CA TYR A 21 -4.88 12.24 4.71
C TYR A 21 -3.65 12.09 3.80
N ALA A 22 -3.69 11.18 2.82
CA ALA A 22 -2.60 11.05 1.86
C ALA A 22 -2.44 12.31 1.00
N ARG A 23 -3.54 12.89 0.50
CA ARG A 23 -3.51 14.08 -0.36
C ARG A 23 -3.02 15.32 0.37
N ILE A 24 -3.57 15.62 1.54
CA ILE A 24 -3.13 16.79 2.32
C ILE A 24 -1.69 16.66 2.78
N SER A 25 -1.25 15.45 3.13
CA SER A 25 0.15 15.19 3.50
C SER A 25 1.08 15.33 2.30
N ALA A 26 0.67 14.91 1.10
CA ALA A 26 1.44 15.08 -0.12
C ALA A 26 1.68 16.58 -0.42
N GLU A 27 0.64 17.40 -0.34
CA GLU A 27 0.72 18.85 -0.54
C GLU A 27 1.67 19.50 0.47
N ALA A 28 1.55 19.16 1.76
CA ALA A 28 2.44 19.66 2.82
C ALA A 28 3.89 19.25 2.63
N LEU A 29 4.13 18.07 2.04
CA LEU A 29 5.45 17.57 1.72
C LEU A 29 6.00 18.09 0.39
N GLY A 30 5.20 18.80 -0.43
CA GLY A 30 5.62 19.44 -1.68
C GLY A 30 5.53 18.55 -2.92
N PHE A 31 4.62 17.57 -2.92
CA PHE A 31 4.31 16.80 -4.13
C PHE A 31 2.80 16.70 -4.38
N THR A 32 2.42 16.48 -5.62
CA THR A 32 1.03 16.44 -6.06
C THR A 32 0.65 15.03 -6.50
N LEU A 33 -0.55 14.60 -6.13
CA LEU A 33 -1.18 13.36 -6.56
C LEU A 33 -2.30 13.69 -7.56
N GLU A 34 -2.03 13.50 -8.84
CA GLU A 34 -3.00 13.69 -9.93
C GLU A 34 -3.69 12.36 -10.23
N GLU A 35 -4.98 12.28 -9.95
CA GLU A 35 -5.74 11.04 -10.09
C GLU A 35 -5.85 10.62 -11.57
N VAL A 36 -5.50 9.35 -11.84
CA VAL A 36 -5.64 8.77 -13.19
C VAL A 36 -7.12 8.76 -13.57
N PRO A 37 -7.50 9.33 -14.74
CA PRO A 37 -8.90 9.36 -15.16
C PRO A 37 -9.43 7.96 -15.48
N ASP A 38 -10.73 7.71 -15.20
CA ASP A 38 -11.47 6.48 -15.54
C ASP A 38 -10.74 5.18 -15.15
N TRP A 39 -10.00 5.21 -14.05
CA TRP A 39 -9.37 4.00 -13.54
C TRP A 39 -10.42 2.97 -13.12
N GLN A 40 -10.06 1.70 -13.16
CA GLN A 40 -10.90 0.59 -12.72
C GLN A 40 -10.25 -0.16 -11.57
N CYS A 41 -11.05 -0.93 -10.82
CA CYS A 41 -10.52 -1.74 -9.72
C CYS A 41 -9.41 -2.67 -10.22
N CYS A 42 -8.33 -2.78 -9.44
CA CYS A 42 -7.20 -3.68 -9.75
C CYS A 42 -7.55 -5.17 -9.72
N GLY A 43 -8.73 -5.53 -9.19
CA GLY A 43 -9.18 -6.92 -9.07
C GLY A 43 -8.67 -7.64 -7.81
N GLY A 44 -7.90 -6.97 -6.94
CA GLY A 44 -7.34 -7.57 -5.73
C GLY A 44 -6.37 -8.71 -6.06
N VAL A 45 -6.46 -9.82 -5.34
CA VAL A 45 -5.59 -11.00 -5.55
C VAL A 45 -5.94 -11.78 -6.83
N TYR A 46 -7.12 -11.55 -7.41
CA TYR A 46 -7.67 -12.36 -8.50
C TYR A 46 -6.79 -12.41 -9.77
N PRO A 47 -6.24 -11.28 -10.26
CA PRO A 47 -5.38 -11.30 -11.45
C PRO A 47 -4.15 -12.20 -11.32
N MET A 48 -3.61 -12.33 -10.11
CA MET A 48 -2.44 -13.18 -9.86
C MET A 48 -2.82 -14.64 -9.62
N ALA A 49 -4.01 -14.90 -9.10
CA ALA A 49 -4.49 -16.27 -8.83
C ALA A 49 -4.87 -17.03 -10.09
N LYS A 50 -5.41 -16.36 -11.10
CA LYS A 50 -5.91 -16.98 -12.35
C LYS A 50 -4.95 -16.89 -13.52
N ASN A 51 -4.01 -15.95 -13.51
CA ASN A 51 -3.11 -15.65 -14.63
C ASN A 51 -3.82 -15.47 -15.98
N GLU A 52 -5.04 -14.94 -15.95
CA GLU A 52 -5.85 -14.67 -17.14
C GLU A 52 -5.61 -13.23 -17.60
N ILE A 53 -5.35 -13.02 -18.87
CA ILE A 53 -5.09 -11.67 -19.43
C ILE A 53 -6.26 -10.73 -19.16
N ALA A 54 -7.50 -11.22 -19.30
CA ALA A 54 -8.70 -10.42 -19.03
C ALA A 54 -8.71 -9.77 -17.64
N THR A 55 -8.19 -10.46 -16.63
CA THR A 55 -8.14 -9.95 -15.25
C THR A 55 -7.08 -8.87 -15.05
N LYS A 56 -6.12 -8.74 -15.97
CA LYS A 56 -5.03 -7.75 -15.92
C LYS A 56 -5.35 -6.46 -16.68
N LEU A 57 -6.35 -6.49 -17.57
CA LEU A 57 -6.64 -5.39 -18.50
C LEU A 57 -6.96 -4.06 -17.80
N SER A 58 -7.65 -4.09 -16.66
CA SER A 58 -7.96 -2.88 -15.89
C SER A 58 -6.68 -2.18 -15.37
N SER A 59 -5.74 -2.97 -14.86
CA SER A 59 -4.44 -2.45 -14.39
C SER A 59 -3.59 -1.96 -15.55
N ILE A 60 -3.55 -2.68 -16.69
CA ILE A 60 -2.81 -2.27 -17.89
C ILE A 60 -3.36 -0.95 -18.42
N ARG A 61 -4.68 -0.78 -18.46
CA ARG A 61 -5.31 0.50 -18.89
C ARG A 61 -4.92 1.65 -17.96
N THR A 62 -4.92 1.43 -16.65
CA THR A 62 -4.51 2.44 -15.67
C THR A 62 -3.04 2.82 -15.83
N LEU A 63 -2.17 1.84 -16.05
CA LEU A 63 -0.74 2.05 -16.28
C LEU A 63 -0.47 2.81 -17.58
N ALA A 64 -1.16 2.45 -18.67
CA ALA A 64 -1.05 3.18 -19.94
C ALA A 64 -1.49 4.65 -19.79
N LYS A 65 -2.60 4.91 -19.10
CA LYS A 65 -3.05 6.28 -18.80
C LYS A 65 -2.03 7.06 -17.98
N ALA A 66 -1.40 6.44 -16.97
CA ALA A 66 -0.35 7.08 -16.20
C ALA A 66 0.88 7.43 -17.07
N ARG A 67 1.27 6.53 -17.99
CA ARG A 67 2.29 6.83 -19.01
C ARG A 67 1.90 8.06 -19.85
N ASP A 68 0.65 8.11 -20.32
CA ASP A 68 0.15 9.19 -21.17
C ASP A 68 0.06 10.53 -20.41
N MET A 69 -0.13 10.50 -19.09
CA MET A 69 0.00 11.67 -18.20
C MET A 69 1.46 12.12 -18.02
N GLY A 70 2.43 11.29 -18.35
CA GLY A 70 3.86 11.59 -18.24
C GLY A 70 4.43 11.55 -16.83
N TYR A 71 3.73 10.94 -15.86
CA TYR A 71 4.15 10.84 -14.47
C TYR A 71 4.21 9.40 -13.99
N PRO A 72 5.15 9.05 -13.08
CA PRO A 72 5.14 7.75 -12.39
C PRO A 72 3.82 7.53 -11.64
N LEU A 73 3.37 6.27 -11.58
CA LEU A 73 2.14 5.91 -10.89
C LEU A 73 2.39 5.67 -9.40
N VAL A 74 1.61 6.32 -8.56
CA VAL A 74 1.59 6.10 -7.10
C VAL A 74 0.32 5.40 -6.68
N THR A 75 0.48 4.41 -5.81
CA THR A 75 -0.62 3.69 -5.15
C THR A 75 -0.51 3.89 -3.64
N LEU A 76 -1.63 3.85 -2.95
CA LEU A 76 -1.67 3.98 -1.48
C LEU A 76 -1.96 2.63 -0.80
N CYS A 77 -2.66 1.72 -1.44
CA CYS A 77 -3.07 0.43 -0.91
C CYS A 77 -2.06 -0.66 -1.31
N SER A 78 -1.49 -1.39 -0.34
CA SER A 78 -0.55 -2.49 -0.60
C SER A 78 -1.10 -3.57 -1.53
N ALA A 79 -2.41 -3.88 -1.47
CA ALA A 79 -3.02 -4.85 -2.36
C ALA A 79 -3.09 -4.33 -3.81
N CYS A 80 -3.48 -3.06 -4.00
CA CYS A 80 -3.47 -2.43 -5.32
C CYS A 80 -2.05 -2.31 -5.87
N HIS A 81 -1.09 -1.89 -5.03
CA HIS A 81 0.31 -1.80 -5.39
C HIS A 81 0.85 -3.15 -5.92
N ASN A 82 0.57 -4.21 -5.16
CA ASN A 82 0.98 -5.57 -5.53
C ASN A 82 0.50 -5.96 -6.93
N VAL A 83 -0.81 -5.83 -7.19
CA VAL A 83 -1.40 -6.21 -8.47
C VAL A 83 -0.84 -5.36 -9.61
N VAL A 84 -0.87 -4.04 -9.45
CA VAL A 84 -0.44 -3.12 -10.51
C VAL A 84 1.04 -3.30 -10.83
N LYS A 85 1.89 -3.46 -9.82
CA LYS A 85 3.33 -3.67 -10.01
C LYS A 85 3.66 -5.02 -10.66
N GLN A 86 2.95 -6.11 -10.27
CA GLN A 86 3.11 -7.40 -10.92
C GLN A 86 2.61 -7.39 -12.36
N VAL A 87 1.44 -6.78 -12.63
CA VAL A 87 0.91 -6.65 -13.99
C VAL A 87 1.86 -5.82 -14.86
N ASN A 88 2.45 -4.75 -14.31
CA ASN A 88 3.47 -3.97 -15.02
C ASN A 88 4.70 -4.81 -15.36
N HIS A 89 5.16 -5.63 -14.41
CA HIS A 89 6.27 -6.55 -14.62
C HIS A 89 5.97 -7.62 -15.68
N ASP A 90 4.74 -8.16 -15.69
CA ASP A 90 4.30 -9.09 -16.74
C ASP A 90 4.34 -8.43 -18.13
N MET A 91 3.94 -7.15 -18.23
CA MET A 91 4.05 -6.38 -19.49
C MET A 91 5.50 -6.10 -19.91
N GLN A 92 6.46 -6.15 -18.98
CA GLN A 92 7.89 -6.00 -19.29
C GLN A 92 8.56 -7.31 -19.69
N THR A 93 8.00 -8.46 -19.31
CA THR A 93 8.71 -9.76 -19.36
C THR A 93 7.99 -10.86 -20.14
N ASP A 94 6.74 -10.65 -20.57
CA ASP A 94 5.94 -11.67 -21.30
C ASP A 94 5.33 -11.08 -22.58
N ASP A 95 5.99 -11.33 -23.72
CA ASP A 95 5.56 -10.84 -25.04
C ASP A 95 4.14 -11.32 -25.43
N ASN A 96 3.69 -12.49 -24.94
CA ASN A 96 2.36 -13.01 -25.20
C ASN A 96 1.29 -12.20 -24.45
N ILE A 97 1.58 -11.79 -23.21
CA ILE A 97 0.70 -10.89 -22.45
C ILE A 97 0.65 -9.52 -23.14
N VAL A 98 1.80 -8.96 -23.52
CA VAL A 98 1.89 -7.68 -24.26
C VAL A 98 1.04 -7.71 -25.53
N LEU A 99 1.22 -8.73 -26.38
CA LEU A 99 0.50 -8.87 -27.63
C LEU A 99 -1.02 -8.96 -27.42
N LYS A 100 -1.46 -9.86 -26.54
CA LYS A 100 -2.90 -10.10 -26.32
C LYS A 100 -3.58 -8.92 -25.64
N ALA A 101 -2.93 -8.30 -24.65
CA ALA A 101 -3.49 -7.16 -23.94
C ALA A 101 -3.65 -5.95 -24.89
N ASN A 102 -2.63 -5.62 -25.67
CA ASN A 102 -2.70 -4.50 -26.61
C ASN A 102 -3.71 -4.75 -27.75
N ASN A 103 -3.80 -5.98 -28.27
CA ASN A 103 -4.81 -6.35 -29.26
C ASN A 103 -6.24 -6.17 -28.75
N TYR A 104 -6.47 -6.46 -27.45
CA TYR A 104 -7.78 -6.30 -26.83
C TYR A 104 -8.09 -4.83 -26.50
N LEU A 105 -7.12 -4.12 -25.88
CA LEU A 105 -7.32 -2.75 -25.40
C LEU A 105 -7.39 -1.72 -26.51
N LYS A 106 -6.72 -1.99 -27.66
CA LYS A 106 -6.64 -1.08 -28.83
C LYS A 106 -6.29 0.35 -28.42
N LEU A 107 -5.25 0.49 -27.60
CA LEU A 107 -4.72 1.78 -27.19
C LEU A 107 -4.09 2.49 -28.40
N ASP A 108 -4.15 3.82 -28.45
CA ASP A 108 -3.52 4.62 -29.51
C ASP A 108 -2.01 4.35 -29.57
N THR A 109 -1.38 4.19 -28.41
CA THR A 109 0.01 3.72 -28.28
C THR A 109 0.00 2.43 -27.46
N PRO A 110 0.49 1.31 -28.01
CA PRO A 110 0.61 0.05 -27.27
C PRO A 110 1.42 0.23 -25.97
N TYR A 111 1.01 -0.45 -24.88
CA TYR A 111 1.69 -0.42 -23.61
C TYR A 111 2.65 -1.61 -23.46
N GLN A 112 3.87 -1.35 -22.96
CA GLN A 112 4.94 -2.35 -22.81
C GLN A 112 5.57 -2.37 -21.39
N GLY A 113 4.88 -1.76 -20.40
CA GLY A 113 5.38 -1.74 -19.04
C GLY A 113 6.27 -0.54 -18.70
N GLU A 114 6.17 0.57 -19.44
CA GLU A 114 7.06 1.73 -19.33
C GLU A 114 6.85 2.57 -18.06
N THR A 115 5.68 2.43 -17.42
CA THR A 115 5.33 3.26 -16.24
C THR A 115 6.06 2.78 -15.00
N ASP A 116 6.79 3.66 -14.34
CA ASP A 116 7.30 3.40 -12.99
C ASP A 116 6.15 3.35 -11.98
N VAL A 117 6.16 2.35 -11.09
CA VAL A 117 5.10 2.15 -10.09
C VAL A 117 5.68 2.22 -8.69
N TYR A 118 5.21 3.19 -7.89
CA TYR A 118 5.62 3.38 -6.50
C TYR A 118 4.45 3.18 -5.53
N HIS A 119 4.73 2.62 -4.37
CA HIS A 119 3.87 2.80 -3.21
C HIS A 119 4.15 4.16 -2.57
N TYR A 120 3.15 4.76 -1.93
CA TYR A 120 3.33 6.05 -1.26
C TYR A 120 4.49 6.04 -0.23
N LEU A 121 4.72 4.92 0.46
CA LEU A 121 5.87 4.76 1.35
C LEU A 121 7.22 4.82 0.62
N GLU A 122 7.30 4.31 -0.62
CA GLU A 122 8.51 4.45 -1.44
C GLU A 122 8.74 5.92 -1.83
N VAL A 123 7.67 6.67 -2.12
CA VAL A 123 7.79 8.12 -2.36
C VAL A 123 8.32 8.83 -1.12
N LEU A 124 7.83 8.51 0.06
CA LEU A 124 8.32 9.10 1.32
C LEU A 124 9.79 8.75 1.57
N ARG A 125 10.21 7.51 1.31
CA ARG A 125 11.59 7.05 1.53
C ARG A 125 12.55 7.60 0.46
N ASP A 126 12.20 7.43 -0.82
CA ASP A 126 13.16 7.55 -1.93
C ASP A 126 13.13 8.92 -2.63
N LYS A 127 11.99 9.62 -2.58
CA LYS A 127 11.79 10.92 -3.27
C LYS A 127 11.82 12.10 -2.31
N ILE A 128 11.24 11.93 -1.11
CA ILE A 128 11.28 12.95 -0.06
C ILE A 128 12.49 12.73 0.85
N GLY A 129 12.70 11.51 1.31
CA GLY A 129 13.65 11.13 2.35
C GLY A 129 13.06 11.26 3.76
N PHE A 130 13.28 10.25 4.60
CA PHE A 130 12.77 10.27 5.99
C PHE A 130 13.42 11.36 6.85
N ASP A 131 14.65 11.80 6.55
CA ASP A 131 15.29 12.91 7.24
C ASP A 131 14.60 14.25 6.92
N GLU A 132 14.20 14.46 5.66
CA GLU A 132 13.44 15.64 5.26
C GLU A 132 12.00 15.60 5.82
N LEU A 133 11.36 14.44 5.82
CA LEU A 133 10.07 14.23 6.48
C LEU A 133 10.16 14.64 7.96
N LYS A 134 11.18 14.18 8.66
CA LYS A 134 11.40 14.48 10.09
C LYS A 134 11.51 15.98 10.36
N LYS A 135 12.11 16.76 9.46
CA LYS A 135 12.20 18.22 9.59
C LYS A 135 10.85 18.92 9.45
N LYS A 136 9.91 18.30 8.74
CA LYS A 136 8.55 18.84 8.51
C LYS A 136 7.54 18.40 9.58
N VAL A 137 7.92 17.50 10.48
CA VAL A 137 7.06 17.06 11.58
C VAL A 137 6.86 18.20 12.58
N VAL A 138 5.60 18.60 12.75
CA VAL A 138 5.16 19.65 13.68
C VAL A 138 4.77 19.04 15.04
N ASN A 139 4.06 17.90 15.00
CA ASN A 139 3.57 17.19 16.18
C ASN A 139 4.24 15.81 16.28
N PRO A 140 5.50 15.71 16.77
CA PRO A 140 6.17 14.42 16.89
C PRO A 140 5.45 13.51 17.87
N LEU A 141 5.23 12.26 17.50
CA LEU A 141 4.52 11.26 18.30
C LEU A 141 5.42 10.66 19.40
N LYS A 142 6.07 11.52 20.17
CA LYS A 142 7.03 11.13 21.24
C LYS A 142 6.36 10.25 22.29
N GLY A 143 7.07 9.20 22.69
CA GLY A 143 6.62 8.26 23.71
C GLY A 143 5.65 7.18 23.20
N LYS A 144 5.11 7.30 21.99
CA LYS A 144 4.24 6.28 21.40
C LYS A 144 5.05 5.07 20.93
N LYS A 145 4.64 3.87 21.35
CA LYS A 145 5.22 2.58 20.91
C LYS A 145 4.35 1.97 19.82
N ILE A 146 4.81 2.02 18.58
CA ILE A 146 4.02 1.68 17.40
C ILE A 146 4.59 0.43 16.72
N ALA A 147 3.77 -0.60 16.55
CA ALA A 147 4.09 -1.80 15.80
C ALA A 147 3.82 -1.60 14.30
N ALA A 148 4.80 -1.86 13.46
CA ALA A 148 4.65 -1.85 12.01
C ALA A 148 4.01 -3.16 11.54
N TYR A 149 2.92 -3.10 10.76
CA TYR A 149 2.34 -4.28 10.13
C TYR A 149 2.35 -4.16 8.62
N TYR A 150 3.18 -4.97 7.99
CA TYR A 150 3.35 -5.01 6.54
C TYR A 150 2.32 -5.88 5.82
N GLY A 151 1.88 -6.94 6.48
CA GLY A 151 1.14 -8.00 5.81
C GLY A 151 2.01 -8.75 4.78
N CYS A 152 1.36 -9.32 3.77
CA CYS A 152 2.04 -10.13 2.76
C CYS A 152 2.27 -9.39 1.43
N LEU A 153 1.27 -8.67 0.92
CA LEU A 153 1.25 -8.15 -0.46
C LEU A 153 2.20 -6.96 -0.69
N LEU A 154 2.55 -6.20 0.35
CA LEU A 154 3.50 -5.10 0.20
C LEU A 154 4.91 -5.59 -0.14
N LEU A 155 5.27 -6.78 0.35
CA LEU A 155 6.64 -7.30 0.31
C LEU A 155 6.85 -8.43 -0.70
N ARG A 156 5.80 -9.18 -1.07
CA ARG A 156 5.94 -10.43 -1.86
C ARG A 156 5.09 -10.39 -3.14
N PRO A 157 5.63 -10.93 -4.25
CA PRO A 157 6.94 -11.58 -4.43
C PRO A 157 8.08 -10.55 -4.40
N GLY A 158 9.13 -10.82 -3.60
CA GLY A 158 10.20 -9.86 -3.32
C GLY A 158 10.95 -9.37 -4.56
N LYS A 159 11.14 -10.23 -5.56
CA LYS A 159 11.82 -9.89 -6.83
C LYS A 159 11.08 -8.81 -7.63
N THR A 160 9.75 -8.86 -7.65
CA THR A 160 8.92 -7.89 -8.38
C THR A 160 8.62 -6.66 -7.55
N MET A 161 8.28 -6.88 -6.27
CA MET A 161 7.88 -5.77 -5.40
C MET A 161 9.03 -4.82 -5.08
N GLN A 162 10.22 -5.33 -4.80
CA GLN A 162 11.44 -4.57 -4.48
C GLN A 162 11.20 -3.44 -3.44
N MET A 163 10.19 -3.62 -2.59
CA MET A 163 9.80 -2.63 -1.59
C MET A 163 10.83 -2.53 -0.47
N ASP A 164 11.21 -3.69 0.08
CA ASP A 164 12.13 -3.85 1.19
C ASP A 164 12.52 -5.34 1.29
N ASN A 165 13.39 -5.68 2.24
CA ASN A 165 13.68 -7.10 2.53
C ASN A 165 12.41 -7.78 3.05
N PRO A 166 11.83 -8.77 2.35
CA PRO A 166 10.55 -9.37 2.75
C PRO A 166 10.62 -10.17 4.05
N GLU A 167 11.82 -10.59 4.47
CA GLU A 167 12.02 -11.34 5.70
C GLU A 167 12.36 -10.44 6.90
N ASN A 168 12.94 -9.26 6.65
CA ASN A 168 13.27 -8.30 7.69
C ASN A 168 13.07 -6.86 7.19
N PRO A 169 11.81 -6.45 6.93
CA PRO A 169 11.51 -5.12 6.42
C PRO A 169 11.75 -4.03 7.46
N LYS A 170 12.01 -2.80 7.02
CA LYS A 170 12.33 -1.65 7.88
C LYS A 170 11.60 -0.36 7.48
N ILE A 171 11.05 -0.27 6.28
CA ILE A 171 10.51 0.99 5.76
C ILE A 171 9.41 1.60 6.66
N LEU A 172 8.53 0.78 7.26
CA LEU A 172 7.52 1.28 8.20
C LEU A 172 8.12 1.65 9.55
N GLU A 173 9.12 0.91 10.05
CA GLU A 173 9.83 1.26 11.28
C GLU A 173 10.62 2.56 11.11
N ASP A 174 11.24 2.77 9.95
CA ASP A 174 11.96 4.02 9.63
C ASP A 174 10.97 5.20 9.49
N PHE A 175 9.81 4.97 8.88
CA PHE A 175 8.72 5.94 8.89
C PHE A 175 8.26 6.28 10.32
N ILE A 176 8.05 5.29 11.19
CA ILE A 176 7.66 5.50 12.60
C ILE A 176 8.69 6.37 13.31
N ARG A 177 9.98 6.12 13.08
CA ARG A 177 11.06 6.96 13.66
C ARG A 177 11.03 8.38 13.10
N ALA A 178 10.75 8.53 11.81
CA ALA A 178 10.69 9.83 11.16
C ALA A 178 9.57 10.73 11.72
N ILE A 179 8.44 10.15 12.10
CA ILE A 179 7.33 10.88 12.75
C ILE A 179 7.49 11.02 14.26
N GLY A 180 8.64 10.63 14.81
CA GLY A 180 9.01 10.85 16.22
C GLY A 180 8.53 9.78 17.20
N ALA A 181 7.99 8.66 16.73
CA ALA A 181 7.57 7.54 17.56
C ALA A 181 8.65 6.45 17.68
N THR A 182 8.43 5.48 18.55
CA THR A 182 9.30 4.33 18.75
C THR A 182 8.71 3.09 18.09
N PRO A 183 9.39 2.47 17.09
CA PRO A 183 8.90 1.25 16.49
C PRO A 183 9.05 0.05 17.43
N VAL A 184 8.02 -0.80 17.46
CA VAL A 184 8.03 -2.08 18.17
C VAL A 184 8.28 -3.19 17.15
N LEU A 185 9.34 -3.97 17.38
CA LEU A 185 9.63 -5.16 16.57
C LEU A 185 8.92 -6.38 17.15
N TYR A 186 8.25 -7.13 16.29
CA TYR A 186 7.55 -8.35 16.69
C TYR A 186 7.53 -9.37 15.54
N PRO A 187 7.46 -10.69 15.84
CA PRO A 187 7.63 -11.74 14.82
C PRO A 187 6.59 -11.75 13.72
N MET A 188 5.32 -11.39 14.03
CA MET A 188 4.20 -11.54 13.11
C MET A 188 3.99 -10.35 12.16
N ARG A 189 4.90 -9.38 12.11
CA ARG A 189 4.72 -8.10 11.38
C ARG A 189 4.59 -8.23 9.86
N ASN A 190 5.15 -9.29 9.26
CA ASN A 190 5.13 -9.56 7.82
C ASN A 190 4.37 -10.85 7.43
N GLU A 191 3.58 -11.38 8.36
CA GLU A 191 2.68 -12.50 8.13
C GLU A 191 1.33 -12.04 7.55
N CYS A 192 0.60 -12.96 6.91
CA CYS A 192 -0.71 -12.64 6.32
C CYS A 192 -1.81 -12.54 7.38
N CYS A 193 -2.59 -11.46 7.37
CA CYS A 193 -3.76 -11.30 8.25
C CYS A 193 -4.95 -12.22 7.89
N GLY A 194 -4.94 -12.87 6.73
CA GLY A 194 -6.06 -13.66 6.25
C GLY A 194 -7.22 -12.83 5.64
N GLY A 195 -7.01 -11.55 5.33
CA GLY A 195 -8.07 -10.64 4.91
C GLY A 195 -8.93 -11.13 3.73
N TYR A 196 -8.35 -11.83 2.75
CA TYR A 196 -9.09 -12.40 1.63
C TYR A 196 -9.97 -13.59 2.00
N LEU A 197 -9.75 -14.21 3.16
CA LEU A 197 -10.54 -15.33 3.67
C LEU A 197 -11.74 -14.90 4.51
N THR A 198 -11.87 -13.61 4.81
CA THR A 198 -12.89 -13.08 5.73
C THR A 198 -14.32 -13.47 5.35
N LEU A 199 -14.63 -13.54 4.05
CA LEU A 199 -15.98 -13.86 3.58
C LEU A 199 -16.23 -15.37 3.44
N GLU A 200 -15.18 -16.17 3.20
CA GLU A 200 -15.30 -17.60 2.91
C GLU A 200 -14.91 -18.47 4.10
N GLN A 201 -13.86 -18.08 4.82
CA GLN A 201 -13.31 -18.83 5.96
C GLN A 201 -13.01 -17.87 7.12
N LYS A 202 -14.08 -17.30 7.69
CA LYS A 202 -13.98 -16.24 8.71
C LYS A 202 -13.14 -16.66 9.91
N SER A 203 -13.28 -17.90 10.39
CA SER A 203 -12.51 -18.42 11.53
C SER A 203 -10.99 -18.44 11.28
N VAL A 204 -10.56 -18.66 10.03
CA VAL A 204 -9.15 -18.61 9.65
C VAL A 204 -8.66 -17.15 9.67
N ALA A 205 -9.46 -16.22 9.17
CA ALA A 205 -9.14 -14.80 9.21
C ALA A 205 -9.05 -14.28 10.64
N GLU A 206 -9.98 -14.67 11.51
CA GLU A 206 -9.96 -14.37 12.95
C GLU A 206 -8.72 -14.93 13.65
N SER A 207 -8.39 -16.21 13.42
CA SER A 207 -7.20 -16.85 14.00
C SER A 207 -5.90 -16.12 13.59
N ARG A 208 -5.76 -15.74 12.30
CA ARG A 208 -4.58 -15.04 11.81
C ARG A 208 -4.50 -13.62 12.36
N SER A 209 -5.59 -12.86 12.33
CA SER A 209 -5.65 -11.51 12.88
C SER A 209 -5.31 -11.50 14.38
N ASN A 210 -5.84 -12.46 15.14
CA ASN A 210 -5.53 -12.63 16.56
C ASN A 210 -4.03 -12.86 16.78
N LYS A 211 -3.40 -13.77 16.04
CA LYS A 211 -1.95 -14.01 16.16
C LYS A 211 -1.12 -12.76 15.91
N VAL A 212 -1.46 -11.98 14.89
CA VAL A 212 -0.77 -10.73 14.59
C VAL A 212 -0.91 -9.73 15.71
N MET A 213 -2.14 -9.48 16.18
CA MET A 213 -2.44 -8.47 17.18
C MET A 213 -1.91 -8.85 18.56
N THR A 214 -2.08 -10.12 18.99
CA THR A 214 -1.52 -10.63 20.24
C THR A 214 0.01 -10.51 20.25
N SER A 215 0.66 -10.90 19.14
CA SER A 215 2.12 -10.78 19.04
C SER A 215 2.60 -9.32 19.15
N ALA A 216 1.90 -8.36 18.54
CA ALA A 216 2.23 -6.94 18.70
C ALA A 216 2.04 -6.46 20.15
N GLN A 217 0.95 -6.84 20.79
CA GLN A 217 0.62 -6.49 22.17
C GLN A 217 1.63 -7.06 23.17
N GLU A 218 1.98 -8.34 23.06
CA GLU A 218 2.95 -9.02 23.92
C GLU A 218 4.36 -8.41 23.80
N ASN A 219 4.69 -7.80 22.64
CA ASN A 219 5.94 -7.07 22.45
C ASN A 219 5.84 -5.59 22.85
N GLY A 220 4.76 -5.19 23.52
CA GLY A 220 4.63 -3.87 24.13
C GLY A 220 4.18 -2.76 23.18
N ALA A 221 3.51 -3.10 22.08
CA ALA A 221 2.90 -2.10 21.20
C ALA A 221 1.68 -1.45 21.86
N GLU A 222 1.55 -0.14 21.70
CA GLU A 222 0.38 0.66 22.10
C GLU A 222 -0.55 0.93 20.90
N MET A 223 -0.06 0.65 19.68
CA MET A 223 -0.76 0.88 18.42
C MET A 223 -0.13 0.03 17.32
N VAL A 224 -0.91 -0.38 16.33
CA VAL A 224 -0.43 -1.03 15.10
C VAL A 224 -0.69 -0.12 13.92
N ILE A 225 0.31 0.09 13.05
CA ILE A 225 0.10 0.78 11.76
C ILE A 225 0.18 -0.19 10.59
N THR A 226 -0.59 0.10 9.54
CA THR A 226 -0.55 -0.66 8.29
C THR A 226 -0.67 0.24 7.07
N ALA A 227 -0.27 -0.29 5.90
CA ALA A 227 -0.35 0.37 4.60
C ALA A 227 -1.34 -0.34 3.63
N CYS A 228 -2.25 -1.16 4.18
CA CYS A 228 -3.27 -1.85 3.41
C CYS A 228 -4.65 -1.67 4.05
N PRO A 229 -5.64 -1.05 3.36
CA PRO A 229 -6.98 -0.87 3.92
C PRO A 229 -7.70 -2.20 4.24
N LEU A 230 -7.39 -3.27 3.49
CA LEU A 230 -7.92 -4.60 3.77
C LEU A 230 -7.34 -5.17 5.07
N CYS A 231 -6.04 -4.98 5.30
CA CYS A 231 -5.40 -5.38 6.55
C CYS A 231 -5.93 -4.55 7.73
N LEU A 232 -6.09 -3.24 7.55
CA LEU A 232 -6.69 -2.36 8.55
C LEU A 232 -8.06 -2.89 8.99
N TYR A 233 -8.96 -3.11 8.02
CA TYR A 233 -10.29 -3.66 8.29
C TYR A 233 -10.23 -5.01 9.02
N ASN A 234 -9.39 -5.92 8.52
CA ASN A 234 -9.33 -7.28 9.05
C ASN A 234 -8.79 -7.33 10.49
N LEU A 235 -7.72 -6.59 10.79
CA LEU A 235 -7.18 -6.50 12.13
C LEU A 235 -8.14 -5.80 13.10
N GLN A 236 -8.87 -4.78 12.66
CA GLN A 236 -9.87 -4.09 13.50
C GLN A 236 -11.11 -4.92 13.75
N LYS A 237 -11.57 -5.73 12.78
CA LYS A 237 -12.90 -6.40 12.85
C LYS A 237 -12.84 -7.87 13.22
N ASN A 238 -11.74 -8.55 12.89
CA ASN A 238 -11.59 -9.99 13.07
C ASN A 238 -10.59 -10.35 14.17
N SER A 239 -9.92 -9.37 14.80
CA SER A 239 -9.11 -9.62 15.99
C SER A 239 -9.98 -9.53 17.25
N GLY A 240 -9.72 -10.44 18.21
CA GLY A 240 -10.29 -10.35 19.55
C GLY A 240 -9.52 -9.42 20.50
N VAL A 241 -8.44 -8.78 20.03
CA VAL A 241 -7.65 -7.82 20.80
C VAL A 241 -8.26 -6.43 20.61
N SER A 242 -9.04 -5.97 21.61
CA SER A 242 -9.79 -4.71 21.55
C SER A 242 -8.96 -3.48 21.97
N ASP A 243 -7.96 -3.69 22.82
CA ASP A 243 -7.25 -2.60 23.50
C ASP A 243 -6.03 -2.07 22.71
N LEU A 244 -5.75 -2.65 21.56
CA LEU A 244 -4.66 -2.25 20.68
C LEU A 244 -5.22 -1.63 19.39
N PRO A 245 -5.26 -0.30 19.25
CA PRO A 245 -5.79 0.35 18.06
C PRO A 245 -4.94 0.04 16.82
N VAL A 246 -5.62 -0.13 15.68
CA VAL A 246 -4.98 -0.27 14.37
C VAL A 246 -5.31 0.96 13.55
N VAL A 247 -4.30 1.64 13.01
CA VAL A 247 -4.44 2.87 12.24
C VAL A 247 -3.72 2.77 10.89
N TYR A 248 -4.05 3.66 10.00
CA TYR A 248 -3.39 3.73 8.71
C TYR A 248 -2.20 4.69 8.77
N PHE A 249 -1.12 4.37 8.03
CA PHE A 249 0.11 5.18 8.13
C PHE A 249 -0.09 6.64 7.69
N THR A 250 -0.99 6.93 6.72
CA THR A 250 -1.26 8.32 6.31
C THR A 250 -2.04 9.11 7.34
N GLU A 251 -2.80 8.45 8.18
CA GLU A 251 -3.48 9.09 9.32
C GLU A 251 -2.47 9.63 10.33
N LEU A 252 -1.46 8.81 10.69
CA LEU A 252 -0.38 9.25 11.58
C LEU A 252 0.55 10.26 10.91
N LEU A 253 0.75 10.15 9.59
CA LEU A 253 1.50 11.14 8.83
C LEU A 253 0.84 12.52 8.92
N ALA A 254 -0.47 12.58 8.68
CA ALA A 254 -1.23 13.84 8.76
C ALA A 254 -1.21 14.42 10.18
N GLU A 255 -1.35 13.58 11.23
CA GLU A 255 -1.24 13.98 12.63
C GLU A 255 0.15 14.56 12.94
N ALA A 256 1.21 13.86 12.51
CA ALA A 256 2.60 14.33 12.73
C ALA A 256 2.92 15.64 12.00
N LEU A 257 2.31 15.87 10.85
CA LEU A 257 2.45 17.11 10.08
C LEU A 257 1.53 18.25 10.57
N GLY A 258 0.69 18.01 11.60
CA GLY A 258 -0.23 19.02 12.13
C GLY A 258 -1.43 19.31 11.23
N LEU A 259 -1.84 18.34 10.41
CA LEU A 259 -2.93 18.46 9.43
C LEU A 259 -4.23 17.77 9.88
N LYS A 260 -4.20 17.09 11.03
CA LYS A 260 -5.33 16.39 11.62
C LYS A 260 -5.63 16.92 13.01
#